data_84caa0a4d366f35be97e1050e1dcf6b8
#
_entry.id   84caa0a4d366f35be97e1050e1dcf6b8
#
_cell.length_a   1.000
_cell.length_b   1.000
_cell.length_c   1.000
_cell.angle_alpha   90.00
_cell.angle_beta   90.00
_cell.angle_gamma   90.00
#
_symmetry.space_group_name_H-M   'P 1'
#
loop_
_entity.id
_entity.type
_entity.pdbx_description
1 polymer ?
#
loop_
_entity_poly.entity_id
_entity_poly.type
_entity_poly.pdbx_seq_one_letter_code
_entity_poly.pdbx_strand_id
1 'polypeptide(L)'
;MSTQAMGSGALELPPYSLDVQAMDLGNDVKAVGLELVETENREPVRGKEGAEIWSEIFPALAGQDAFAVDFFSHLDRVREFCKTRGIAWREAAERCIVISSSGAEELQQLFERFKGETFGIRAGSAVQTADAALEGDLSKRGLDAYQHAYARYTFCAVCEPEDGWVTVLSETLWPSEIIRRVRPAVHKFDVHIARPN
;
A
#
# COMPACT_ATOMS: atom_id res chain seq x y z
N MET A 1 26.56 48.17 -21.07
CA MET A 1 26.53 46.71 -21.30
C MET A 1 26.21 46.08 -19.98
N SER A 2 24.94 45.72 -19.75
CA SER A 2 24.47 45.04 -18.52
C SER A 2 24.51 43.54 -18.72
N THR A 3 25.39 42.90 -17.98
CA THR A 3 25.45 41.43 -17.91
C THR A 3 24.36 40.95 -16.99
N GLN A 4 23.26 40.42 -17.52
CA GLN A 4 22.29 39.69 -16.76
C GLN A 4 22.92 38.36 -16.29
N ALA A 5 23.08 38.23 -14.98
CA ALA A 5 23.41 36.97 -14.34
C ALA A 5 22.22 36.03 -14.53
N MET A 6 22.38 34.98 -15.35
CA MET A 6 21.49 33.85 -15.36
C MET A 6 21.62 33.18 -13.99
N GLY A 7 20.59 33.32 -13.14
CA GLY A 7 20.45 32.54 -11.95
C GLY A 7 20.32 31.06 -12.35
N SER A 8 21.26 30.24 -11.96
CA SER A 8 21.12 28.79 -11.97
C SER A 8 20.05 28.45 -10.91
N GLY A 9 18.79 28.37 -11.36
CA GLY A 9 17.76 27.74 -10.54
C GLY A 9 18.19 26.29 -10.32
N ALA A 10 18.69 25.98 -9.15
CA ALA A 10 18.80 24.59 -8.72
C ALA A 10 17.39 24.02 -8.83
N LEU A 11 17.22 22.97 -9.64
CA LEU A 11 15.99 22.19 -9.64
C LEU A 11 15.86 21.62 -8.22
N GLU A 12 14.91 22.15 -7.46
CA GLU A 12 14.58 21.56 -6.17
C GLU A 12 14.10 20.14 -6.41
N LEU A 13 14.70 19.19 -5.71
CA LEU A 13 14.28 17.80 -5.77
C LEU A 13 12.89 17.67 -5.13
N PRO A 14 11.99 16.83 -5.66
CA PRO A 14 10.73 16.52 -4.98
C PRO A 14 10.98 16.09 -3.54
N PRO A 15 10.12 16.46 -2.57
CA PRO A 15 10.34 16.17 -1.15
C PRO A 15 10.32 14.66 -0.86
N TYR A 16 9.60 13.88 -1.66
CA TYR A 16 9.41 12.45 -1.43
C TYR A 16 9.83 11.62 -2.64
N SER A 17 10.32 10.41 -2.37
CA SER A 17 10.62 9.39 -3.37
C SER A 17 9.84 8.11 -3.08
N LEU A 18 9.22 7.54 -4.10
CA LEU A 18 8.68 6.20 -4.10
C LEU A 18 9.58 5.30 -4.94
N ASP A 19 10.35 4.47 -4.28
CA ASP A 19 11.20 3.49 -4.93
C ASP A 19 10.39 2.22 -5.23
N VAL A 20 10.52 1.73 -6.45
CA VAL A 20 9.76 0.56 -6.93
C VAL A 20 10.75 -0.46 -7.48
N GLN A 21 10.94 -1.57 -6.79
CA GLN A 21 11.95 -2.58 -7.14
C GLN A 21 11.38 -3.99 -7.20
N ALA A 22 11.81 -4.78 -8.19
CA ALA A 22 11.51 -6.20 -8.19
C ALA A 22 12.25 -6.90 -7.05
N MET A 23 11.58 -7.85 -6.40
CA MET A 23 12.14 -8.64 -5.33
C MET A 23 12.15 -10.12 -5.70
N ASP A 24 13.19 -10.82 -5.32
CA ASP A 24 13.25 -12.28 -5.39
C ASP A 24 13.02 -12.85 -3.99
N LEU A 25 11.85 -13.43 -3.79
CA LEU A 25 11.50 -14.11 -2.54
C LEU A 25 11.75 -15.61 -2.60
N GLY A 26 12.35 -16.11 -3.68
CA GLY A 26 12.51 -17.54 -3.94
C GLY A 26 11.20 -18.23 -4.40
N ASN A 27 11.31 -19.50 -4.80
CA ASN A 27 10.17 -20.34 -5.22
C ASN A 27 9.27 -19.72 -6.33
N ASP A 28 9.86 -18.95 -7.24
CA ASP A 28 9.18 -18.27 -8.35
C ASP A 28 8.07 -17.26 -7.91
N VAL A 29 8.11 -16.82 -6.65
CA VAL A 29 7.17 -15.82 -6.14
C VAL A 29 7.51 -14.44 -6.68
N LYS A 30 6.55 -13.87 -7.41
CA LYS A 30 6.67 -12.54 -8.00
C LYS A 30 6.32 -11.49 -6.96
N ALA A 31 7.29 -10.67 -6.59
CA ALA A 31 7.13 -9.61 -5.62
C ALA A 31 7.77 -8.30 -6.08
N VAL A 32 7.19 -7.20 -5.59
CA VAL A 32 7.71 -5.84 -5.80
C VAL A 32 7.76 -5.13 -4.46
N GLY A 33 8.92 -4.62 -4.10
CA GLY A 33 9.10 -3.72 -2.96
C GLY A 33 8.72 -2.29 -3.35
N LEU A 34 7.96 -1.64 -2.49
CA LEU A 34 7.67 -0.21 -2.55
C LEU A 34 8.23 0.43 -1.29
N GLU A 35 9.08 1.43 -1.46
CA GLU A 35 9.67 2.18 -0.35
C GLU A 35 9.36 3.66 -0.52
N LEU A 36 8.63 4.25 0.43
CA LEU A 36 8.27 5.66 0.45
C LEU A 36 9.13 6.42 1.46
N VAL A 37 10.02 7.27 0.96
CA VAL A 37 11.01 7.97 1.77
C VAL A 37 11.08 9.47 1.44
N GLU A 38 11.60 10.26 2.37
CA GLU A 38 12.03 11.62 2.11
C GLU A 38 13.24 11.60 1.16
N THR A 39 13.24 12.47 0.15
CA THR A 39 14.30 12.47 -0.89
C THR A 39 15.66 12.83 -0.33
N GLU A 40 15.71 13.77 0.63
CA GLU A 40 16.96 14.33 1.13
C GLU A 40 17.72 13.36 2.05
N ASN A 41 17.06 12.79 3.03
CA ASN A 41 17.69 12.00 4.10
C ASN A 41 17.38 10.50 4.02
N ARG A 42 16.49 10.09 3.11
CA ARG A 42 16.05 8.69 2.92
C ARG A 42 15.31 8.10 4.14
N GLU A 43 14.79 8.96 5.01
CA GLU A 43 13.96 8.52 6.13
C GLU A 43 12.54 8.16 5.64
N PRO A 44 11.87 7.15 6.24
CA PRO A 44 10.49 6.81 5.90
C PRO A 44 9.55 8.01 6.06
N VAL A 45 8.68 8.25 5.09
CA VAL A 45 7.63 9.28 5.19
C VAL A 45 6.57 8.81 6.17
N ARG A 46 6.53 9.43 7.33
CA ARG A 46 5.71 9.02 8.48
C ARG A 46 4.50 9.95 8.68
N GLY A 47 3.68 9.57 9.65
CA GLY A 47 2.58 10.39 10.10
C GLY A 47 1.46 10.53 9.08
N LYS A 48 0.85 11.71 9.06
CA LYS A 48 -0.32 11.99 8.22
C LYS A 48 0.03 11.95 6.74
N GLU A 49 1.16 12.54 6.35
CA GLU A 49 1.58 12.59 4.95
C GLU A 49 1.84 11.20 4.36
N GLY A 50 2.57 10.35 5.09
CA GLY A 50 2.76 8.96 4.67
C GLY A 50 1.43 8.21 4.53
N ALA A 51 0.52 8.38 5.49
CA ALA A 51 -0.81 7.77 5.44
C ALA A 51 -1.63 8.26 4.24
N GLU A 52 -1.61 9.55 3.93
CA GLU A 52 -2.27 10.13 2.77
C GLU A 52 -1.73 9.54 1.46
N ILE A 53 -0.41 9.47 1.32
CA ILE A 53 0.23 8.95 0.09
C ILE A 53 -0.10 7.45 -0.07
N TRP A 54 0.05 6.63 0.97
CA TRP A 54 -0.27 5.20 0.92
C TRP A 54 -1.75 4.94 0.62
N SER A 55 -2.65 5.74 1.19
CA SER A 55 -4.10 5.61 0.95
C SER A 55 -4.51 5.86 -0.51
N GLU A 56 -3.69 6.57 -1.27
CA GLU A 56 -3.90 6.79 -2.71
C GLU A 56 -3.21 5.71 -3.57
N ILE A 57 -2.08 5.17 -3.09
CA ILE A 57 -1.34 4.13 -3.80
C ILE A 57 -2.17 2.84 -3.92
N PHE A 58 -2.78 2.37 -2.82
CA PHE A 58 -3.51 1.10 -2.85
C PHE A 58 -4.75 1.10 -3.74
N PRO A 59 -5.62 2.11 -3.73
CA PRO A 59 -6.71 2.21 -4.71
C PRO A 59 -6.21 2.25 -6.15
N ALA A 60 -5.10 2.95 -6.41
CA ALA A 60 -4.51 3.01 -7.74
C ALA A 60 -4.00 1.63 -8.22
N LEU A 61 -3.46 0.82 -7.31
CA LEU A 61 -3.05 -0.56 -7.61
C LEU A 61 -4.25 -1.48 -7.84
N ALA A 62 -5.28 -1.37 -7.01
CA ALA A 62 -6.46 -2.22 -7.08
C ALA A 62 -7.38 -1.88 -8.26
N GLY A 63 -7.40 -0.63 -8.69
CA GLY A 63 -8.35 -0.17 -9.70
C GLY A 63 -9.77 -0.11 -9.14
N GLN A 64 -10.62 -1.06 -9.54
CA GLN A 64 -12.02 -1.13 -9.07
C GLN A 64 -12.28 -2.30 -8.11
N ASP A 65 -11.24 -3.02 -7.71
CA ASP A 65 -11.37 -4.16 -6.82
C ASP A 65 -11.59 -3.71 -5.37
N ALA A 66 -12.30 -4.54 -4.61
CA ALA A 66 -12.45 -4.35 -3.18
C ALA A 66 -11.18 -4.70 -2.41
N PHE A 67 -11.04 -4.15 -1.22
CA PHE A 67 -9.94 -4.44 -0.31
C PHE A 67 -10.39 -5.32 0.85
N ALA A 68 -9.50 -6.23 1.28
CA ALA A 68 -9.54 -6.83 2.58
C ALA A 68 -8.26 -6.40 3.33
N VAL A 69 -8.43 -5.72 4.46
CA VAL A 69 -7.34 -5.35 5.34
C VAL A 69 -7.24 -6.38 6.46
N ASP A 70 -6.09 -7.04 6.57
CA ASP A 70 -5.83 -8.09 7.56
C ASP A 70 -4.86 -7.55 8.61
N PHE A 71 -5.36 -7.30 9.81
CA PHE A 71 -4.53 -6.93 10.95
C PHE A 71 -4.07 -8.19 11.69
N PHE A 72 -2.78 -8.32 11.94
CA PHE A 72 -2.23 -9.49 12.63
C PHE A 72 -2.46 -9.45 14.15
N SER A 73 -2.81 -8.28 14.68
CA SER A 73 -3.05 -8.06 16.11
C SER A 73 -4.12 -6.99 16.34
N HIS A 74 -4.61 -6.91 17.59
CA HIS A 74 -5.46 -5.80 18.07
C HIS A 74 -6.80 -5.59 17.37
N LEU A 75 -7.46 -6.65 16.90
CA LEU A 75 -8.75 -6.56 16.20
C LEU A 75 -9.82 -5.79 16.96
N ASP A 76 -9.89 -5.93 18.27
CA ASP A 76 -10.89 -5.21 19.09
C ASP A 76 -10.71 -3.69 18.98
N ARG A 77 -9.47 -3.23 18.91
CA ARG A 77 -9.16 -1.80 18.69
C ARG A 77 -9.57 -1.36 17.28
N VAL A 78 -9.36 -2.21 16.28
CA VAL A 78 -9.76 -1.94 14.89
C VAL A 78 -11.27 -1.90 14.75
N ARG A 79 -11.99 -2.86 15.35
CA ARG A 79 -13.47 -2.89 15.40
C ARG A 79 -14.04 -1.63 16.02
N GLU A 80 -13.54 -1.26 17.20
CA GLU A 80 -13.99 -0.07 17.91
C GLU A 80 -13.72 1.21 17.12
N PHE A 81 -12.56 1.28 16.46
CA PHE A 81 -12.20 2.40 15.61
C PHE A 81 -13.14 2.52 14.40
N CYS A 82 -13.36 1.45 13.66
CA CYS A 82 -14.29 1.43 12.51
C CYS A 82 -15.69 1.82 12.92
N LYS A 83 -16.18 1.28 14.04
CA LYS A 83 -17.49 1.62 14.62
C LYS A 83 -17.60 3.11 14.96
N THR A 84 -16.59 3.65 15.63
CA THR A 84 -16.57 5.06 16.07
C THR A 84 -16.51 6.03 14.89
N ARG A 85 -15.84 5.63 13.81
CA ARG A 85 -15.64 6.44 12.60
C ARG A 85 -16.71 6.23 11.53
N GLY A 86 -17.63 5.29 11.74
CA GLY A 86 -18.64 4.96 10.73
C GLY A 86 -18.07 4.31 9.47
N ILE A 87 -16.88 3.70 9.56
CA ILE A 87 -16.26 2.97 8.45
C ILE A 87 -17.07 1.69 8.22
N ALA A 88 -17.54 1.50 7.00
CA ALA A 88 -18.26 0.28 6.63
C ALA A 88 -17.28 -0.89 6.54
N TRP A 89 -17.53 -1.93 7.33
CA TRP A 89 -16.67 -3.11 7.40
C TRP A 89 -17.48 -4.38 7.68
N ARG A 90 -16.87 -5.50 7.38
CA ARG A 90 -17.33 -6.84 7.84
C ARG A 90 -16.13 -7.65 8.29
N GLU A 91 -16.38 -8.64 9.13
CA GLU A 91 -15.35 -9.57 9.55
C GLU A 91 -15.26 -10.75 8.59
N ALA A 92 -14.03 -11.22 8.38
CA ALA A 92 -13.73 -12.46 7.72
C ALA A 92 -12.62 -13.19 8.49
N ALA A 93 -12.80 -14.47 8.77
CA ALA A 93 -11.80 -15.34 9.45
C ALA A 93 -11.29 -14.78 10.79
N GLU A 94 -12.15 -14.15 11.59
CA GLU A 94 -11.88 -13.65 12.96
C GLU A 94 -10.75 -12.62 13.10
N ARG A 95 -10.10 -12.20 12.01
CA ARG A 95 -8.95 -11.30 12.07
C ARG A 95 -8.79 -10.37 10.87
N CYS A 96 -9.81 -10.28 10.05
CA CYS A 96 -9.78 -9.44 8.87
C CYS A 96 -10.98 -8.51 8.84
N ILE A 97 -10.71 -7.27 8.46
CA ILE A 97 -11.75 -6.29 8.17
C ILE A 97 -11.79 -6.08 6.68
N VAL A 98 -12.94 -6.33 6.07
CA VAL A 98 -13.16 -6.05 4.66
C VAL A 98 -13.71 -4.64 4.50
N ILE A 99 -13.01 -3.85 3.71
CA ILE A 99 -13.38 -2.47 3.37
C ILE A 99 -13.67 -2.43 1.87
N SER A 100 -14.73 -1.75 1.45
CA SER A 100 -15.04 -1.64 0.03
C SER A 100 -14.09 -0.70 -0.72
N SER A 101 -13.93 -0.90 -2.02
CA SER A 101 -12.91 -0.28 -2.88
C SER A 101 -12.95 1.25 -3.04
N SER A 102 -14.04 1.90 -2.63
CA SER A 102 -14.13 3.37 -2.69
C SER A 102 -13.43 4.08 -1.52
N GLY A 103 -12.74 3.32 -0.70
CA GLY A 103 -12.34 3.70 0.64
C GLY A 103 -10.94 4.29 0.76
N ALA A 104 -10.51 5.24 -0.10
CA ALA A 104 -9.23 5.94 0.13
C ALA A 104 -9.25 6.70 1.47
N GLU A 105 -10.36 7.32 1.83
CA GLU A 105 -10.50 8.04 3.10
C GLU A 105 -10.46 7.08 4.29
N GLU A 106 -11.16 5.95 4.21
CA GLU A 106 -11.15 4.92 5.24
C GLU A 106 -9.75 4.30 5.39
N LEU A 107 -9.06 4.04 4.27
CA LEU A 107 -7.68 3.57 4.31
C LEU A 107 -6.75 4.59 4.98
N GLN A 108 -6.86 5.87 4.65
CA GLN A 108 -6.07 6.93 5.28
C GLN A 108 -6.27 6.93 6.80
N GLN A 109 -7.51 6.89 7.27
CA GLN A 109 -7.82 6.86 8.70
C GLN A 109 -7.23 5.61 9.38
N LEU A 110 -7.26 4.45 8.72
CA LEU A 110 -6.67 3.22 9.23
C LEU A 110 -5.14 3.34 9.30
N PHE A 111 -4.49 3.83 8.26
CA PHE A 111 -3.03 4.05 8.24
C PHE A 111 -2.59 5.03 9.33
N GLU A 112 -3.25 6.17 9.47
CA GLU A 112 -2.92 7.15 10.51
C GLU A 112 -3.05 6.56 11.92
N ARG A 113 -4.07 5.73 12.14
CA ARG A 113 -4.37 5.17 13.47
C ARG A 113 -3.49 3.99 13.84
N PHE A 114 -3.16 3.14 12.87
CA PHE A 114 -2.46 1.86 13.07
C PHE A 114 -1.09 1.80 12.40
N LYS A 115 -0.48 2.94 12.16
CA LYS A 115 0.82 3.07 11.47
C LYS A 115 1.97 2.27 12.09
N GLY A 116 1.93 2.02 13.39
CA GLY A 116 2.92 1.19 14.10
C GLY A 116 2.61 -0.32 14.06
N GLU A 117 1.62 -0.73 13.28
CA GLU A 117 1.21 -2.12 13.19
C GLU A 117 1.56 -2.68 11.80
N THR A 118 2.07 -3.89 11.75
CA THR A 118 2.18 -4.62 10.49
C THR A 118 0.81 -5.20 10.12
N PHE A 119 0.38 -4.97 8.91
CA PHE A 119 -0.89 -5.51 8.42
C PHE A 119 -0.81 -5.90 6.94
N GLY A 120 -1.76 -6.71 6.50
CA GLY A 120 -1.87 -7.13 5.13
C GLY A 120 -3.03 -6.47 4.40
N ILE A 121 -2.89 -6.32 3.09
CA ILE A 121 -3.97 -5.93 2.19
C ILE A 121 -4.10 -6.99 1.10
N ARG A 122 -5.33 -7.38 0.78
CA ARG A 122 -5.67 -8.16 -0.41
C ARG A 122 -6.65 -7.37 -1.26
N ALA A 123 -6.45 -7.35 -2.55
CA ALA A 123 -7.38 -6.72 -3.48
C ALA A 123 -7.75 -7.69 -4.60
N GLY A 124 -9.03 -7.72 -4.97
CA GLY A 124 -9.51 -8.56 -6.06
C GLY A 124 -10.99 -8.89 -5.95
N SER A 125 -11.54 -9.47 -7.00
CA SER A 125 -12.97 -9.86 -7.06
C SER A 125 -13.36 -10.86 -5.96
N ALA A 126 -12.46 -11.74 -5.54
CA ALA A 126 -12.70 -12.68 -4.44
C ALA A 126 -13.01 -11.98 -3.11
N VAL A 127 -12.47 -10.78 -2.91
CA VAL A 127 -12.76 -9.96 -1.73
C VAL A 127 -14.21 -9.47 -1.73
N GLN A 128 -14.75 -9.13 -2.90
CA GLN A 128 -16.14 -8.66 -3.04
C GLN A 128 -17.15 -9.75 -2.74
N THR A 129 -16.89 -10.96 -3.21
CA THR A 129 -17.81 -12.10 -3.06
C THR A 129 -17.77 -12.70 -1.68
N ALA A 130 -16.75 -12.40 -0.87
CA ALA A 130 -16.55 -13.00 0.46
C ALA A 130 -16.66 -14.54 0.44
N ASP A 131 -16.04 -15.14 -0.56
CA ASP A 131 -16.13 -16.57 -0.75
C ASP A 131 -15.32 -17.36 0.29
N ALA A 132 -15.59 -18.67 0.37
CA ALA A 132 -14.90 -19.55 1.33
C ALA A 132 -13.38 -19.63 1.07
N ALA A 133 -12.92 -19.34 -0.14
CA ALA A 133 -11.51 -19.31 -0.46
C ALA A 133 -10.81 -18.11 0.22
N LEU A 134 -11.46 -16.94 0.24
CA LEU A 134 -10.94 -15.77 0.99
C LEU A 134 -10.81 -16.10 2.48
N GLU A 135 -11.83 -16.67 3.10
CA GLU A 135 -11.79 -17.07 4.52
C GLU A 135 -10.70 -18.10 4.80
N GLY A 136 -10.56 -19.09 3.92
CA GLY A 136 -9.50 -20.08 4.00
C GLY A 136 -8.11 -19.47 3.92
N ASP A 137 -7.91 -18.50 3.04
CA ASP A 137 -6.63 -17.78 2.90
C ASP A 137 -6.33 -16.90 4.12
N LEU A 138 -7.34 -16.21 4.63
CA LEU A 138 -7.20 -15.36 5.81
C LEU A 138 -6.98 -16.14 7.10
N SER A 139 -7.31 -17.42 7.15
CA SER A 139 -7.04 -18.28 8.30
C SER A 139 -5.56 -18.60 8.50
N LYS A 140 -4.74 -18.47 7.45
CA LYS A 140 -3.29 -18.68 7.49
C LYS A 140 -2.58 -17.40 7.99
N ARG A 141 -1.38 -17.55 8.51
CA ARG A 141 -0.60 -16.44 9.07
C ARG A 141 0.75 -16.27 8.36
N GLY A 142 1.25 -15.03 8.37
CA GLY A 142 2.58 -14.68 7.89
C GLY A 142 2.68 -14.57 6.37
N LEU A 143 3.89 -14.27 5.90
CA LEU A 143 4.18 -14.06 4.48
C LEU A 143 3.86 -15.32 3.64
N ASP A 144 4.10 -16.51 4.18
CA ASP A 144 3.78 -17.77 3.49
C ASP A 144 2.31 -17.88 3.08
N ALA A 145 1.39 -17.33 3.90
CA ALA A 145 -0.03 -17.31 3.56
C ALA A 145 -0.31 -16.49 2.29
N TYR A 146 0.41 -15.39 2.14
CA TYR A 146 0.29 -14.53 0.95
C TYR A 146 0.94 -15.17 -0.26
N GLN A 147 2.11 -15.79 -0.11
CA GLN A 147 2.84 -16.46 -1.19
C GLN A 147 2.04 -17.57 -1.86
N HIS A 148 1.19 -18.28 -1.12
CA HIS A 148 0.36 -19.35 -1.67
C HIS A 148 -0.94 -18.86 -2.30
N ALA A 149 -1.42 -17.68 -1.92
CA ALA A 149 -2.74 -17.19 -2.30
C ALA A 149 -2.71 -16.07 -3.35
N TYR A 150 -1.58 -15.37 -3.52
CA TYR A 150 -1.54 -14.10 -4.27
C TYR A 150 -2.01 -14.21 -5.72
N ALA A 151 -1.83 -15.35 -6.38
CA ALA A 151 -2.26 -15.56 -7.75
C ALA A 151 -3.79 -15.46 -7.96
N ARG A 152 -4.57 -15.56 -6.88
CA ARG A 152 -6.03 -15.42 -6.89
C ARG A 152 -6.51 -13.98 -6.72
N TYR A 153 -5.62 -13.08 -6.43
CA TYR A 153 -5.91 -11.68 -6.18
C TYR A 153 -5.26 -10.79 -7.25
N THR A 154 -5.76 -9.59 -7.40
CA THR A 154 -5.08 -8.56 -8.18
C THR A 154 -3.72 -8.27 -7.55
N PHE A 155 -3.69 -8.19 -6.20
CA PHE A 155 -2.47 -8.26 -5.42
C PHE A 155 -2.73 -8.65 -3.97
N CYS A 156 -1.69 -9.12 -3.31
CA CYS A 156 -1.56 -9.16 -1.87
C CYS A 156 -0.41 -8.24 -1.46
N ALA A 157 -0.52 -7.56 -0.32
CA ALA A 157 0.55 -6.72 0.18
C ALA A 157 0.77 -6.93 1.67
N VAL A 158 2.02 -6.91 2.10
CA VAL A 158 2.42 -6.78 3.51
C VAL A 158 2.92 -5.37 3.72
N CYS A 159 2.32 -4.67 4.67
CA CYS A 159 2.51 -3.26 4.91
C CYS A 159 3.20 -3.03 6.25
N GLU A 160 4.29 -2.29 6.21
CA GLU A 160 5.07 -1.81 7.36
C GLU A 160 5.18 -0.28 7.28
N PRO A 161 4.07 0.45 7.58
CA PRO A 161 3.99 1.88 7.27
C PRO A 161 4.98 2.75 8.04
N GLU A 162 5.38 2.34 9.27
CA GLU A 162 6.41 3.07 10.03
C GLU A 162 7.79 2.99 9.40
N ASP A 163 8.06 1.88 8.70
CA ASP A 163 9.31 1.67 7.98
C ASP A 163 9.24 2.21 6.54
N GLY A 164 8.09 2.76 6.15
CA GLY A 164 7.86 3.26 4.78
C GLY A 164 7.86 2.16 3.73
N TRP A 165 7.67 0.89 4.14
CA TRP A 165 7.85 -0.27 3.29
C TRP A 165 6.57 -1.05 3.04
N VAL A 166 6.39 -1.49 1.79
CA VAL A 166 5.33 -2.40 1.38
C VAL A 166 5.88 -3.45 0.41
N THR A 167 5.61 -4.71 0.70
CA THR A 167 5.87 -5.82 -0.23
C THR A 167 4.58 -6.19 -0.95
N VAL A 168 4.55 -6.03 -2.26
CA VAL A 168 3.41 -6.37 -3.13
C VAL A 168 3.68 -7.67 -3.86
N LEU A 169 2.79 -8.65 -3.72
CA LEU A 169 2.81 -9.91 -4.45
C LEU A 169 1.68 -9.91 -5.47
N SER A 170 2.00 -10.14 -6.75
CA SER A 170 1.02 -10.13 -7.83
C SER A 170 1.55 -10.87 -9.06
N GLU A 171 0.66 -11.55 -9.77
CA GLU A 171 0.99 -12.13 -11.08
C GLU A 171 1.07 -11.08 -12.19
N THR A 172 0.44 -9.93 -12.00
CA THR A 172 0.25 -8.93 -13.06
C THR A 172 0.88 -7.57 -12.78
N LEU A 173 1.20 -7.26 -11.51
CA LEU A 173 1.75 -5.97 -11.11
C LEU A 173 3.30 -6.02 -11.05
N TRP A 174 3.93 -5.90 -12.19
CA TRP A 174 5.37 -5.71 -12.29
C TRP A 174 5.75 -4.25 -11.99
N PRO A 175 7.01 -3.94 -11.69
CA PRO A 175 7.43 -2.57 -11.37
C PRO A 175 6.95 -1.53 -12.38
N SER A 176 7.01 -1.82 -13.69
CA SER A 176 6.53 -0.91 -14.73
C SER A 176 5.03 -0.66 -14.68
N GLU A 177 4.24 -1.68 -14.37
CA GLU A 177 2.78 -1.58 -14.25
C GLU A 177 2.40 -0.85 -12.97
N ILE A 178 3.07 -1.12 -11.86
CA ILE A 178 2.89 -0.38 -10.60
C ILE A 178 3.16 1.11 -10.83
N ILE A 179 4.31 1.45 -11.41
CA ILE A 179 4.68 2.84 -11.72
C ILE A 179 3.60 3.51 -12.58
N ARG A 180 3.10 2.82 -13.61
CA ARG A 180 2.05 3.34 -14.49
C ARG A 180 0.77 3.65 -13.73
N ARG A 181 0.35 2.77 -12.81
CA ARG A 181 -0.88 2.92 -12.03
C ARG A 181 -0.77 3.98 -10.94
N VAL A 182 0.34 4.00 -10.19
CA VAL A 182 0.46 4.90 -9.02
C VAL A 182 0.83 6.32 -9.41
N ARG A 183 1.48 6.54 -10.54
CA ARG A 183 1.95 7.88 -10.97
C ARG A 183 0.88 8.97 -10.90
N PRO A 184 -0.36 8.80 -11.42
CA PRO A 184 -1.40 9.81 -11.30
C PRO A 184 -1.81 10.09 -9.86
N ALA A 185 -1.82 9.06 -9.02
CA ALA A 185 -2.24 9.16 -7.62
C ALA A 185 -1.23 9.94 -6.77
N VAL A 186 0.07 9.70 -6.96
CA VAL A 186 1.12 10.31 -6.14
C VAL A 186 1.60 11.67 -6.65
N HIS A 187 1.24 12.04 -7.88
CA HIS A 187 1.66 13.32 -8.47
C HIS A 187 1.26 14.55 -7.63
N LYS A 188 0.09 14.49 -6.99
CA LYS A 188 -0.42 15.59 -6.14
C LYS A 188 0.40 15.83 -4.86
N PHE A 189 1.26 14.88 -4.49
CA PHE A 189 2.14 14.97 -3.31
C PHE A 189 3.59 15.32 -3.67
N ASP A 190 3.85 15.62 -4.93
CA ASP A 190 5.20 15.87 -5.43
C ASP A 190 6.17 14.72 -5.12
N VAL A 191 5.71 13.49 -5.38
CA VAL A 191 6.50 12.27 -5.18
C VAL A 191 7.26 11.91 -6.45
N HIS A 192 8.57 11.82 -6.35
CA HIS A 192 9.41 11.26 -7.41
C HIS A 192 9.32 9.74 -7.40
N ILE A 193 9.05 9.12 -8.56
CA ILE A 193 9.08 7.65 -8.66
C ILE A 193 10.44 7.24 -9.22
N ALA A 194 11.26 6.67 -8.35
CA ALA A 194 12.57 6.15 -8.70
C ALA A 194 12.45 4.69 -9.19
N ARG A 195 13.22 4.36 -10.24
CA ARG A 195 13.45 2.99 -10.65
C ARG A 195 14.84 2.60 -10.15
N PRO A 196 14.97 1.53 -9.39
CA PRO A 196 16.31 1.00 -9.12
C PRO A 196 16.94 0.57 -10.45
N ASN A 197 18.22 0.84 -10.57
CA ASN A 197 19.03 0.44 -11.70
C ASN A 197 19.19 -1.09 -11.76
#